data_77508e477a878bb38ba43e00fd8e1d1d
#
_entry.id   77508e477a878bb38ba43e00fd8e1d1d
#
_cell.length_a   1.000
_cell.length_b   1.000
_cell.length_c   1.000
_cell.angle_alpha   90.00
_cell.angle_beta   90.00
_cell.angle_gamma   90.00
#
_symmetry.space_group_name_H-M   'P 1'
#
loop_
_entity.id
_entity.type
_entity.pdbx_description
1 polymer ?
#
loop_
_entity_poly.entity_id
_entity_poly.type
_entity_poly.pdbx_seq_one_letter_code
_entity_poly.pdbx_strand_id
1 'polypeptide(L)'
;MDELFAHNPHTVIEASGRACGLPDGQMGNSEVGHLTLGCGNVNRQDLVRIDDAIADGSFFENAALIQAACKSAQADAPLHLVGLVSDGGVHSHVNHLIALIELARQQGVRPLLHMITDGRDTPPKCAINYLKQVEANLEEAGGAIASISGRYYAMDRDQRWERTEKAWRAIVLSLIHI
;
A
#
# COMPACT_ATOMS: atom_id res chain seq x y z
N MET A 1 -7.42 21.54 -35.60
CA MET A 1 -7.15 20.10 -35.30
C MET A 1 -7.57 19.22 -36.47
N ASP A 2 -8.78 19.34 -36.99
CA ASP A 2 -9.31 18.45 -38.03
C ASP A 2 -8.49 18.46 -39.33
N GLU A 3 -8.01 19.64 -39.77
CA GLU A 3 -7.08 19.76 -40.91
C GLU A 3 -5.74 19.05 -40.67
N LEU A 4 -5.22 19.10 -39.44
CA LEU A 4 -3.97 18.42 -39.10
C LEU A 4 -4.15 16.90 -39.15
N PHE A 5 -5.27 16.41 -38.61
CA PHE A 5 -5.60 14.99 -38.69
C PHE A 5 -5.85 14.51 -40.11
N ALA A 6 -6.49 15.33 -40.96
CA ALA A 6 -6.81 14.97 -42.34
C ALA A 6 -5.59 14.88 -43.25
N HIS A 7 -4.54 15.68 -43.02
CA HIS A 7 -3.44 15.87 -43.96
C HIS A 7 -2.05 15.46 -43.42
N ASN A 8 -1.94 15.00 -42.17
CA ASN A 8 -0.67 14.61 -41.58
C ASN A 8 -0.73 13.20 -40.99
N PRO A 9 0.39 12.47 -40.97
CA PRO A 9 0.51 11.24 -40.22
C PRO A 9 0.17 11.47 -38.74
N HIS A 10 -0.71 10.64 -38.19
CA HIS A 10 -1.10 10.71 -36.78
C HIS A 10 -1.37 9.33 -36.22
N THR A 11 -1.33 9.20 -34.90
CA THR A 11 -1.69 8.01 -34.16
C THR A 11 -2.39 8.38 -32.85
N VAL A 12 -3.09 7.41 -32.30
CA VAL A 12 -3.70 7.54 -30.96
C VAL A 12 -2.89 6.69 -30.01
N ILE A 13 -2.60 7.22 -28.85
CA ILE A 13 -1.90 6.52 -27.77
C ILE A 13 -2.82 6.42 -26.55
N GLU A 14 -2.68 5.31 -25.82
CA GLU A 14 -3.36 5.14 -24.54
C GLU A 14 -2.76 6.10 -23.49
N ALA A 15 -3.64 6.74 -22.72
CA ALA A 15 -3.26 7.74 -21.71
C ALA A 15 -3.69 7.36 -20.29
N SER A 16 -4.07 6.11 -20.06
CA SER A 16 -4.57 5.60 -18.77
C SER A 16 -4.18 4.15 -18.52
N GLY A 17 -4.35 3.70 -17.31
CA GLY A 17 -4.15 2.31 -16.92
C GLY A 17 -2.76 1.76 -17.21
N ARG A 18 -2.67 0.47 -17.46
CA ARG A 18 -1.38 -0.25 -17.64
C ARG A 18 -0.56 0.24 -18.82
N ALA A 19 -1.18 0.78 -19.85
CA ALA A 19 -0.47 1.38 -20.96
C ALA A 19 0.41 2.58 -20.55
N CYS A 20 0.08 3.22 -19.43
CA CYS A 20 0.87 4.32 -18.83
C CYS A 20 1.65 3.89 -17.58
N GLY A 21 1.61 2.62 -17.19
CA GLY A 21 2.25 2.13 -15.97
C GLY A 21 1.45 2.33 -14.70
N LEU A 22 0.14 2.57 -14.83
CA LEU A 22 -0.83 2.72 -13.74
C LEU A 22 -1.71 1.47 -13.60
N PRO A 23 -2.39 1.27 -12.46
CA PRO A 23 -3.39 0.22 -12.33
C PRO A 23 -4.50 0.32 -13.37
N ASP A 24 -5.14 -0.80 -13.69
CA ASP A 24 -6.27 -0.84 -14.61
C ASP A 24 -7.40 0.08 -14.15
N GLY A 25 -7.97 0.83 -15.10
CA GLY A 25 -9.04 1.79 -14.83
C GLY A 25 -8.60 3.10 -14.18
N GLN A 26 -7.35 3.25 -13.80
CA GLN A 26 -6.84 4.50 -13.25
C GLN A 26 -6.54 5.50 -14.37
N MET A 27 -7.06 6.72 -14.21
CA MET A 27 -6.81 7.83 -15.14
C MET A 27 -5.34 8.25 -15.08
N GLY A 28 -4.76 8.57 -16.23
CA GLY A 28 -3.41 9.11 -16.35
C GLY A 28 -3.25 10.43 -15.59
N ASN A 29 -2.02 10.71 -15.20
CA ASN A 29 -1.66 11.95 -14.52
C ASN A 29 -0.40 12.56 -15.16
N SER A 30 -0.11 13.81 -14.80
CA SER A 30 1.00 14.58 -15.37
C SER A 30 2.37 13.95 -15.09
N GLU A 31 2.58 13.43 -13.89
CA GLU A 31 3.86 12.84 -13.49
C GLU A 31 4.19 11.62 -14.35
N VAL A 32 3.26 10.67 -14.41
CA VAL A 32 3.43 9.43 -15.19
C VAL A 32 3.58 9.72 -16.68
N GLY A 33 2.76 10.66 -17.22
CA GLY A 33 2.83 11.06 -18.62
C GLY A 33 4.18 11.65 -18.99
N HIS A 34 4.71 12.57 -18.18
CA HIS A 34 6.01 13.19 -18.42
C HIS A 34 7.17 12.20 -18.26
N LEU A 35 7.10 11.29 -17.28
CA LEU A 35 8.11 10.24 -17.12
C LEU A 35 8.13 9.31 -18.33
N THR A 36 6.98 8.85 -18.80
CA THR A 36 6.88 7.97 -19.97
C THR A 36 7.40 8.64 -21.24
N LEU A 37 7.03 9.90 -21.48
CA LEU A 37 7.53 10.67 -22.62
C LEU A 37 9.04 10.93 -22.51
N GLY A 38 9.54 11.26 -21.33
CA GLY A 38 10.95 11.55 -21.11
C GLY A 38 11.85 10.33 -21.21
N CYS A 39 11.38 9.17 -20.74
CA CYS A 39 12.13 7.91 -20.81
C CYS A 39 11.97 7.18 -22.14
N GLY A 40 10.98 7.54 -22.96
CA GLY A 40 10.64 6.80 -24.18
C GLY A 40 10.15 5.36 -23.92
N ASN A 41 9.73 5.07 -22.70
CA ASN A 41 9.28 3.75 -22.27
C ASN A 41 8.22 3.89 -21.15
N VAL A 42 7.33 2.90 -21.04
CA VAL A 42 6.34 2.84 -19.97
C VAL A 42 7.04 2.55 -18.63
N ASN A 43 6.95 3.51 -17.71
CA ASN A 43 7.48 3.35 -16.37
C ASN A 43 6.36 2.87 -15.42
N ARG A 44 6.41 1.59 -15.03
CA ARG A 44 5.44 1.03 -14.09
C ARG A 44 5.58 1.66 -12.72
N GLN A 45 4.48 2.18 -12.20
CA GLN A 45 4.42 2.72 -10.84
C GLN A 45 4.59 1.62 -9.80
N ASP A 46 5.04 1.98 -8.61
CA ASP A 46 5.32 1.01 -7.55
C ASP A 46 4.11 0.14 -7.19
N LEU A 47 2.90 0.72 -7.20
CA LEU A 47 1.66 -0.02 -6.98
C LEU A 47 1.53 -1.18 -7.98
N VAL A 48 1.69 -0.90 -9.27
CA VAL A 48 1.60 -1.91 -10.34
C VAL A 48 2.72 -2.95 -10.23
N ARG A 49 3.93 -2.52 -9.88
CA ARG A 49 5.07 -3.43 -9.69
C ARG A 49 4.84 -4.40 -8.54
N ILE A 50 4.23 -3.93 -7.44
CA ILE A 50 3.90 -4.78 -6.29
C ILE A 50 2.74 -5.72 -6.65
N ASP A 51 1.70 -5.22 -7.33
CA ASP A 51 0.59 -6.05 -7.80
C ASP A 51 1.07 -7.18 -8.73
N ASP A 52 1.94 -6.85 -9.69
CA ASP A 52 2.54 -7.83 -10.59
C ASP A 52 3.37 -8.86 -9.83
N ALA A 53 4.19 -8.42 -8.86
CA ALA A 53 5.01 -9.31 -8.03
C ALA A 53 4.17 -10.25 -7.13
N ILE A 54 3.01 -9.78 -6.65
CA ILE A 54 2.06 -10.62 -5.91
C ILE A 54 1.43 -11.65 -6.86
N ALA A 55 1.05 -11.22 -8.06
CA ALA A 55 0.40 -12.07 -9.04
C ALA A 55 1.31 -13.18 -9.60
N ASP A 56 2.59 -12.90 -9.81
CA ASP A 56 3.58 -13.86 -10.30
C ASP A 56 4.29 -14.65 -9.18
N GLY A 57 4.06 -14.29 -7.92
CA GLY A 57 4.63 -14.94 -6.73
C GLY A 57 6.01 -14.43 -6.31
N SER A 58 6.68 -13.60 -7.10
CA SER A 58 8.01 -13.07 -6.77
C SER A 58 8.04 -12.17 -5.53
N PHE A 59 6.88 -11.62 -5.14
CA PHE A 59 6.72 -10.90 -3.88
C PHE A 59 7.11 -11.76 -2.66
N PHE A 60 6.72 -13.02 -2.68
CA PHE A 60 6.98 -13.98 -1.58
C PHE A 60 8.42 -14.50 -1.58
N GLU A 61 9.19 -14.22 -2.64
CA GLU A 61 10.62 -14.53 -2.76
C GLU A 61 11.51 -13.32 -2.44
N ASN A 62 10.92 -12.17 -2.10
CA ASN A 62 11.68 -10.96 -1.81
C ASN A 62 12.59 -11.16 -0.59
N ALA A 63 13.90 -11.12 -0.82
CA ALA A 63 14.92 -11.42 0.19
C ALA A 63 14.83 -10.50 1.42
N ALA A 64 14.48 -9.23 1.26
CA ALA A 64 14.39 -8.28 2.37
C ALA A 64 13.17 -8.60 3.27
N LEU A 65 12.03 -8.94 2.67
CA LEU A 65 10.83 -9.32 3.41
C LEU A 65 11.03 -10.64 4.16
N ILE A 66 11.60 -11.65 3.48
CA ILE A 66 11.95 -12.95 4.09
C ILE A 66 12.95 -12.75 5.24
N GLN A 67 13.99 -11.93 5.04
CA GLN A 67 14.97 -11.66 6.10
C GLN A 67 14.33 -11.01 7.33
N ALA A 68 13.38 -10.09 7.14
CA ALA A 68 12.65 -9.48 8.25
C ALA A 68 11.84 -10.51 9.03
N ALA A 69 11.11 -11.38 8.31
CA ALA A 69 10.36 -12.47 8.93
C ALA A 69 11.29 -13.47 9.66
N CYS A 70 12.38 -13.89 9.02
CA CYS A 70 13.36 -14.77 9.66
C CYS A 70 13.98 -14.20 10.94
N LYS A 71 14.31 -12.91 10.95
CA LYS A 71 14.81 -12.24 12.18
C LYS A 71 13.78 -12.24 13.29
N SER A 72 12.53 -12.02 12.97
CA SER A 72 11.41 -12.08 13.91
C SER A 72 11.28 -13.49 14.51
N ALA A 73 11.30 -14.52 13.65
CA ALA A 73 11.26 -15.92 14.08
C ALA A 73 12.44 -16.29 14.98
N GLN A 74 13.67 -15.90 14.63
CA GLN A 74 14.86 -16.15 15.43
C GLN A 74 14.82 -15.48 16.80
N ALA A 75 14.15 -14.35 16.90
CA ALA A 75 13.99 -13.61 18.16
C ALA A 75 12.78 -14.08 18.98
N ASP A 76 12.01 -15.07 18.50
CA ASP A 76 10.71 -15.47 19.06
C ASP A 76 9.78 -14.27 19.30
N ALA A 77 9.79 -13.33 18.34
CA ALA A 77 9.07 -12.08 18.42
C ALA A 77 8.09 -11.92 17.24
N PRO A 78 6.98 -11.20 17.42
CA PRO A 78 6.05 -10.95 16.33
C PRO A 78 6.66 -10.04 15.25
N LEU A 79 6.19 -10.19 14.01
CA LEU A 79 6.50 -9.27 12.91
C LEU A 79 5.51 -8.11 12.92
N HIS A 80 6.00 -6.90 13.19
CA HIS A 80 5.17 -5.70 13.17
C HIS A 80 4.98 -5.15 11.76
N LEU A 81 3.73 -5.03 11.34
CA LEU A 81 3.31 -4.42 10.08
C LEU A 81 2.69 -3.05 10.37
N VAL A 82 3.19 -2.00 9.77
CA VAL A 82 2.69 -0.62 9.96
C VAL A 82 2.32 -0.05 8.60
N GLY A 83 1.09 0.43 8.41
CA GLY A 83 0.71 1.01 7.14
C GLY A 83 -0.70 1.57 7.07
N LEU A 84 -0.94 2.35 6.04
CA LEU A 84 -2.25 2.85 5.67
C LEU A 84 -3.08 1.70 5.08
N VAL A 85 -4.28 1.50 5.59
CA VAL A 85 -5.15 0.37 5.21
C VAL A 85 -6.39 0.89 4.49
N SER A 86 -6.36 0.83 3.17
CA SER A 86 -7.47 1.15 2.29
C SER A 86 -7.23 0.58 0.88
N ASP A 87 -8.22 0.68 0.01
CA ASP A 87 -8.15 0.37 -1.42
C ASP A 87 -7.90 1.60 -2.30
N GLY A 88 -7.58 2.76 -1.69
CA GLY A 88 -7.41 4.02 -2.41
C GLY A 88 -6.27 4.03 -3.43
N GLY A 89 -5.26 3.17 -3.26
CA GLY A 89 -4.18 2.98 -4.24
C GLY A 89 -3.27 4.19 -4.47
N VAL A 90 -3.26 5.16 -3.53
CA VAL A 90 -2.43 6.37 -3.62
C VAL A 90 -1.12 6.19 -2.86
N HIS A 91 -1.18 5.74 -1.62
CA HIS A 91 -0.02 5.53 -0.76
C HIS A 91 0.20 4.06 -0.41
N SER A 92 -0.83 3.25 -0.50
CA SER A 92 -0.84 1.82 -0.20
C SER A 92 -2.07 1.16 -0.81
N HIS A 93 -2.13 -0.16 -0.74
CA HIS A 93 -3.32 -0.92 -1.10
C HIS A 93 -3.51 -2.08 -0.12
N VAL A 94 -4.76 -2.33 0.30
CA VAL A 94 -5.08 -3.39 1.27
C VAL A 94 -4.61 -4.78 0.82
N ASN A 95 -4.62 -5.07 -0.48
CA ASN A 95 -4.14 -6.34 -1.02
C ASN A 95 -2.64 -6.56 -0.76
N HIS A 96 -1.82 -5.49 -0.74
CA HIS A 96 -0.40 -5.58 -0.41
C HIS A 96 -0.19 -5.96 1.06
N LEU A 97 -1.03 -5.41 1.96
CA LEU A 97 -1.03 -5.81 3.36
C LEU A 97 -1.43 -7.28 3.55
N ILE A 98 -2.47 -7.74 2.83
CA ILE A 98 -2.88 -9.14 2.86
C ILE A 98 -1.74 -10.05 2.39
N ALA A 99 -1.03 -9.67 1.33
CA ALA A 99 0.15 -10.42 0.87
C ALA A 99 1.28 -10.45 1.92
N LEU A 100 1.50 -9.36 2.68
CA LEU A 100 2.46 -9.35 3.79
C LEU A 100 2.03 -10.25 4.95
N ILE A 101 0.75 -10.29 5.28
CA ILE A 101 0.20 -11.20 6.30
C ILE A 101 0.40 -12.66 5.86
N GLU A 102 0.12 -12.96 4.59
CA GLU A 102 0.33 -14.28 4.02
C GLU A 102 1.82 -14.68 4.01
N LEU A 103 2.72 -13.75 3.66
CA LEU A 103 4.16 -13.98 3.75
C LEU A 103 4.57 -14.31 5.19
N ALA A 104 4.08 -13.56 6.19
CA ALA A 104 4.36 -13.84 7.59
C ALA A 104 3.88 -15.25 7.99
N ARG A 105 2.68 -15.64 7.54
CA ARG A 105 2.11 -16.98 7.75
C ARG A 105 2.99 -18.08 7.14
N GLN A 106 3.44 -17.90 5.90
CA GLN A 106 4.34 -18.84 5.19
C GLN A 106 5.68 -19.00 5.90
N GLN A 107 6.19 -17.93 6.52
CA GLN A 107 7.43 -17.95 7.29
C GLN A 107 7.23 -18.40 8.75
N GLY A 108 6.01 -18.77 9.15
CA GLY A 108 5.71 -19.22 10.50
C GLY A 108 5.85 -18.14 11.58
N VAL A 109 5.68 -16.87 11.22
CA VAL A 109 5.82 -15.72 12.12
C VAL A 109 4.48 -15.05 12.35
N ARG A 110 4.18 -14.73 13.60
CA ARG A 110 2.95 -14.04 13.98
C ARG A 110 2.98 -12.57 13.55
N PRO A 111 2.10 -12.10 12.64
CA PRO A 111 2.00 -10.68 12.30
C PRO A 111 1.22 -9.88 13.35
N LEU A 112 1.71 -8.70 13.70
CA LEU A 112 1.01 -7.70 14.48
C LEU A 112 0.81 -6.43 13.66
N LEU A 113 -0.44 -6.05 13.41
CA LEU A 113 -0.77 -4.90 12.58
C LEU A 113 -0.98 -3.63 13.40
N HIS A 114 -0.27 -2.57 13.05
CA HIS A 114 -0.56 -1.20 13.43
C HIS A 114 -1.30 -0.53 12.27
N MET A 115 -2.62 -0.57 12.33
CA MET A 115 -3.51 -0.10 11.26
C MET A 115 -3.60 1.42 11.27
N ILE A 116 -3.25 2.06 10.16
CA ILE A 116 -3.54 3.48 9.94
C ILE A 116 -4.78 3.55 9.05
N THR A 117 -5.85 4.18 9.54
CA THR A 117 -7.09 4.32 8.78
C THR A 117 -7.02 5.51 7.83
N ASP A 118 -7.61 5.35 6.65
CA ASP A 118 -7.67 6.38 5.61
C ASP A 118 -8.81 7.39 5.88
N GLY A 119 -9.69 7.62 4.94
CA GLY A 119 -10.78 8.58 5.00
C GLY A 119 -10.49 9.86 4.23
N ARG A 120 -9.39 9.89 3.45
CA ARG A 120 -9.04 10.97 2.53
C ARG A 120 -9.01 10.49 1.07
N ASP A 121 -8.30 9.38 0.82
CA ASP A 121 -8.22 8.77 -0.51
C ASP A 121 -9.39 7.80 -0.72
N THR A 122 -10.11 7.50 0.33
CA THR A 122 -11.35 6.70 0.39
C THR A 122 -12.41 7.42 1.22
N PRO A 123 -13.69 7.02 1.14
CA PRO A 123 -14.77 7.64 1.93
C PRO A 123 -14.47 7.64 3.43
N PRO A 124 -14.81 8.71 4.17
CA PRO A 124 -14.39 8.90 5.57
C PRO A 124 -14.85 7.82 6.56
N LYS A 125 -15.84 7.02 6.23
CA LYS A 125 -16.44 6.00 7.14
C LYS A 125 -16.23 4.56 6.67
N CYS A 126 -15.37 4.31 5.67
CA CYS A 126 -15.19 2.97 5.10
C CYS A 126 -14.17 2.09 5.85
N ALA A 127 -13.41 2.62 6.79
CA ALA A 127 -12.36 1.90 7.52
C ALA A 127 -12.84 0.59 8.16
N ILE A 128 -14.10 0.53 8.61
CA ILE A 128 -14.69 -0.69 9.20
C ILE A 128 -14.76 -1.86 8.22
N ASN A 129 -14.86 -1.59 6.91
CA ASN A 129 -14.92 -2.63 5.90
C ASN A 129 -13.54 -3.28 5.72
N TYR A 130 -12.49 -2.48 5.67
CA TYR A 130 -11.11 -2.97 5.60
C TYR A 130 -10.70 -3.66 6.88
N LEU A 131 -11.13 -3.17 8.05
CA LEU A 131 -10.90 -3.80 9.34
C LEU A 131 -11.36 -5.27 9.33
N LYS A 132 -12.60 -5.51 8.94
CA LYS A 132 -13.17 -6.88 8.89
C LYS A 132 -12.40 -7.80 7.95
N GLN A 133 -12.00 -7.27 6.78
CA GLN A 133 -11.23 -8.02 5.80
C GLN A 133 -9.85 -8.41 6.35
N VAL A 134 -9.18 -7.49 7.01
CA VAL A 134 -7.84 -7.69 7.56
C VAL A 134 -7.87 -8.59 8.80
N GLU A 135 -8.87 -8.45 9.67
CA GLU A 135 -9.04 -9.32 10.84
C GLU A 135 -9.09 -10.79 10.45
N ALA A 136 -9.89 -11.15 9.44
CA ALA A 136 -9.98 -12.53 8.98
C ALA A 136 -8.63 -13.10 8.53
N ASN A 137 -7.86 -12.34 7.76
CA ASN A 137 -6.53 -12.77 7.31
C ASN A 137 -5.51 -12.85 8.47
N LEU A 138 -5.60 -11.95 9.45
CA LEU A 138 -4.74 -11.97 10.64
C LEU A 138 -5.04 -13.20 11.53
N GLU A 139 -6.32 -13.52 11.74
CA GLU A 139 -6.72 -14.71 12.51
C GLU A 139 -6.14 -16.00 11.88
N GLU A 140 -6.22 -16.15 10.57
CA GLU A 140 -5.65 -17.30 9.85
C GLU A 140 -4.11 -17.39 10.00
N ALA A 141 -3.45 -16.24 10.13
CA ALA A 141 -2.00 -16.16 10.35
C ALA A 141 -1.60 -16.20 11.83
N GLY A 142 -2.54 -16.36 12.76
CA GLY A 142 -2.30 -16.31 14.21
C GLY A 142 -1.90 -14.91 14.71
N GLY A 143 -2.19 -13.88 13.91
CA GLY A 143 -1.85 -12.49 14.18
C GLY A 143 -2.95 -11.72 14.90
N ALA A 144 -2.75 -10.42 15.06
CA ALA A 144 -3.73 -9.52 15.67
C ALA A 144 -3.50 -8.06 15.24
N ILE A 145 -4.51 -7.22 15.46
CA ILE A 145 -4.36 -5.77 15.37
C ILE A 145 -3.82 -5.26 16.70
N ALA A 146 -2.62 -4.68 16.66
CA ALA A 146 -1.94 -4.15 17.84
C ALA A 146 -2.35 -2.70 18.16
N SER A 147 -2.60 -1.89 17.14
CA SER A 147 -3.10 -0.52 17.32
C SER A 147 -3.87 -0.04 16.09
N ILE A 148 -4.77 0.93 16.30
CA ILE A 148 -5.49 1.63 15.24
C ILE A 148 -5.30 3.12 15.44
N SER A 149 -4.89 3.83 14.40
CA SER A 149 -4.81 5.29 14.41
C SER A 149 -5.30 5.88 13.08
N GLY A 150 -5.82 7.09 13.11
CA GLY A 150 -6.19 7.80 11.89
C GLY A 150 -4.97 8.42 11.19
N ARG A 151 -5.00 8.49 9.84
CA ARG A 151 -3.94 9.16 9.07
C ARG A 151 -3.74 10.63 9.45
N TYR A 152 -4.75 11.29 9.99
CA TYR A 152 -4.65 12.64 10.50
C TYR A 152 -3.56 12.80 11.56
N TYR A 153 -3.33 11.75 12.36
CA TYR A 153 -2.28 11.69 13.37
C TYR A 153 -1.00 11.05 12.84
N ALA A 154 -1.10 9.88 12.21
CA ALA A 154 0.05 9.09 11.83
C ALA A 154 0.76 9.60 10.56
N MET A 155 0.08 10.37 9.71
CA MET A 155 0.59 10.88 8.44
C MET A 155 0.53 12.41 8.39
N ASP A 156 0.79 13.08 9.52
CA ASP A 156 0.87 14.54 9.56
C ASP A 156 2.02 15.03 8.67
N ARG A 157 1.76 16.06 7.88
CA ARG A 157 2.73 16.73 7.01
C ARG A 157 2.76 18.25 7.18
N ASP A 158 2.09 18.73 8.25
CA ASP A 158 1.99 20.14 8.59
C ASP A 158 2.93 20.53 9.76
N GLN A 159 3.87 19.62 10.12
CA GLN A 159 4.81 19.77 11.24
C GLN A 159 4.12 19.93 12.61
N ARG A 160 2.94 19.30 12.75
CA ARG A 160 2.19 19.30 14.00
C ARG A 160 2.57 18.07 14.83
N TRP A 161 3.70 18.18 15.50
CA TRP A 161 4.33 17.09 16.24
C TRP A 161 3.44 16.48 17.31
N GLU A 162 2.53 17.27 17.90
CA GLU A 162 1.52 16.78 18.85
C GLU A 162 0.56 15.76 18.26
N ARG A 163 0.35 15.75 16.94
CA ARG A 163 -0.42 14.71 16.24
C ARG A 163 0.41 13.45 16.08
N THR A 164 1.60 13.60 15.53
CA THR A 164 2.54 12.48 15.32
C THR A 164 2.85 11.77 16.63
N GLU A 165 3.03 12.50 17.72
CA GLU A 165 3.28 11.95 19.06
C GLU A 165 2.15 11.01 19.50
N LYS A 166 0.88 11.33 19.24
CA LYS A 166 -0.24 10.46 19.61
C LYS A 166 -0.19 9.11 18.89
N ALA A 167 0.06 9.12 17.58
CA ALA A 167 0.23 7.89 16.81
C ALA A 167 1.47 7.10 17.26
N TRP A 168 2.58 7.78 17.49
CA TRP A 168 3.81 7.17 18.00
C TRP A 168 3.59 6.50 19.37
N ARG A 169 2.91 7.18 20.30
CA ARG A 169 2.58 6.61 21.61
C ARG A 169 1.71 5.37 21.50
N ALA A 170 0.73 5.34 20.59
CA ALA A 170 -0.11 4.17 20.39
C ALA A 170 0.70 2.96 19.87
N ILE A 171 1.69 3.20 19.01
CA ILE A 171 2.52 2.14 18.42
C ILE A 171 3.60 1.67 19.41
N VAL A 172 4.32 2.59 20.06
CA VAL A 172 5.55 2.28 20.81
C VAL A 172 5.27 1.97 22.28
N LEU A 173 4.33 2.69 22.89
CA LEU A 173 4.06 2.56 24.32
C LEU A 173 2.86 1.66 24.62
N SER A 174 2.17 1.15 23.60
CA SER A 174 0.93 0.36 23.74
C SER A 174 -0.12 1.01 24.63
N LEU A 175 -0.12 2.33 24.70
CA LEU A 175 -1.08 3.10 25.51
C LEU A 175 -2.39 3.17 24.73
N ILE A 176 -3.28 2.21 24.99
CA ILE A 176 -4.69 2.26 24.58
C ILE A 176 -5.36 3.30 25.48
N HIS A 177 -5.25 4.55 25.17
CA HIS A 177 -6.13 5.58 25.69
C HIS A 177 -6.18 6.75 24.70
N ILE A 178 -7.11 6.65 23.82
CA ILE A 178 -7.71 7.85 23.22
C ILE A 178 -9.22 7.62 23.18
#